data_01c843c8ad9cd60947f200bb8ac94107
#
_entry.id   01c843c8ad9cd60947f200bb8ac94107
#
_cell.length_a   1.000
_cell.length_b   1.000
_cell.length_c   1.000
_cell.angle_alpha   90.00
_cell.angle_beta   90.00
_cell.angle_gamma   90.00
#
_symmetry.space_group_name_H-M   'P 1'
#
loop_
_entity.id
_entity.type
_entity.pdbx_description
1 polymer ?
#
loop_
_entity_poly.entity_id
_entity_poly.type
_entity_poly.pdbx_seq_one_letter_code
_entity_poly.pdbx_strand_id
1 'polypeptide(L)'
;MPAAWDTTLLSRVQPAGDAVEYVLGRAAAGEPVRVAAPAVLEVTYGYELRAGRDPRFRSLLDWFTHLMASGTFRVVPLDGRAAVVAGRVRAAMPHPPGGRKRDPRSKTMRQAAWLLDIQIAASAFAAGLDVATANRADFDEIAAVLATLFPAAPRLEVTDEPEGSA
;
A
#
# COMPACT_ATOMS: atom_id res chain seq x y z
N MET A 1 10.04 7.57 -11.21
CA MET A 1 9.89 6.15 -11.63
C MET A 1 8.44 5.71 -11.43
N PRO A 2 7.98 4.58 -11.99
CA PRO A 2 6.64 4.11 -11.69
C PRO A 2 6.55 3.75 -10.19
N ALA A 3 5.42 4.11 -9.57
CA ALA A 3 5.21 3.90 -8.15
C ALA A 3 4.16 2.80 -7.88
N ALA A 4 4.29 2.11 -6.75
CA ALA A 4 3.27 1.23 -6.21
C ALA A 4 2.43 2.01 -5.19
N TRP A 5 1.11 1.94 -5.33
CA TRP A 5 0.17 2.52 -4.37
C TRP A 5 0.14 1.73 -3.07
N ASP A 6 0.08 2.46 -1.99
CA ASP A 6 -0.17 1.92 -0.66
C ASP A 6 -1.68 1.77 -0.36
N THR A 7 -2.00 1.37 0.87
CA THR A 7 -3.38 1.23 1.35
C THR A 7 -4.14 2.55 1.35
N THR A 8 -3.47 3.68 1.64
CA THR A 8 -4.15 4.98 1.76
C THR A 8 -4.71 5.45 0.42
N LEU A 9 -4.00 5.22 -0.68
CA LEU A 9 -4.47 5.52 -2.03
C LEU A 9 -5.45 4.47 -2.54
N LEU A 10 -5.15 3.18 -2.35
CA LEU A 10 -6.02 2.10 -2.82
C LEU A 10 -7.41 2.16 -2.17
N SER A 11 -7.50 2.52 -0.89
CA SER A 11 -8.79 2.63 -0.17
C SER A 11 -9.70 3.76 -0.66
N ARG A 12 -9.17 4.71 -1.43
CA ARG A 12 -9.96 5.80 -2.06
C ARG A 12 -10.66 5.36 -3.34
N VAL A 13 -10.24 4.23 -3.92
CA VAL A 13 -10.88 3.69 -5.12
C VAL A 13 -12.24 3.14 -4.73
N GLN A 14 -13.28 3.90 -5.06
CA GLN A 14 -14.67 3.62 -4.73
C GLN A 14 -15.52 3.69 -6.01
N PRO A 15 -16.65 2.95 -6.09
CA PRO A 15 -17.56 3.09 -7.21
C PRO A 15 -17.97 4.56 -7.42
N ALA A 16 -17.92 5.03 -8.67
CA ALA A 16 -18.26 6.40 -9.08
C ALA A 16 -17.42 7.51 -8.41
N GLY A 17 -16.22 7.21 -7.93
CA GLY A 17 -15.27 8.22 -7.44
C GLY A 17 -14.20 8.57 -8.48
N ASP A 18 -13.53 9.72 -8.34
CA ASP A 18 -12.50 10.18 -9.28
C ASP A 18 -11.31 9.20 -9.33
N ALA A 19 -10.97 8.59 -8.20
CA ALA A 19 -9.90 7.61 -8.14
C ALA A 19 -10.17 6.36 -9.00
N VAL A 20 -11.43 5.88 -9.12
CA VAL A 20 -11.75 4.75 -10.00
C VAL A 20 -11.68 5.18 -11.49
N GLU A 21 -12.12 6.39 -11.83
CA GLU A 21 -11.97 6.91 -13.20
C GLU A 21 -10.50 7.02 -13.60
N TYR A 22 -9.66 7.53 -12.72
CA TYR A 22 -8.22 7.59 -12.92
C TYR A 22 -7.62 6.19 -13.20
N VAL A 23 -7.88 5.19 -12.34
CA VAL A 23 -7.29 3.85 -12.53
C VAL A 23 -7.81 3.14 -13.77
N LEU A 24 -9.09 3.32 -14.12
CA LEU A 24 -9.66 2.78 -15.35
C LEU A 24 -9.05 3.45 -16.60
N GLY A 25 -8.87 4.77 -16.58
CA GLY A 25 -8.21 5.52 -17.65
C GLY A 25 -6.77 5.05 -17.86
N ARG A 26 -6.01 4.84 -16.79
CA ARG A 26 -4.64 4.31 -16.86
C ARG A 26 -4.61 2.89 -17.43
N ALA A 27 -5.52 2.02 -17.01
CA ALA A 27 -5.62 0.66 -17.53
C ALA A 27 -5.97 0.64 -19.02
N ALA A 28 -6.93 1.48 -19.45
CA ALA A 28 -7.30 1.63 -20.86
C ALA A 28 -6.13 2.14 -21.73
N ALA A 29 -5.24 2.96 -21.18
CA ALA A 29 -4.02 3.41 -21.84
C ALA A 29 -2.90 2.34 -21.87
N GLY A 30 -3.11 1.14 -21.32
CA GLY A 30 -2.11 0.09 -21.22
C GLY A 30 -1.09 0.27 -20.11
N GLU A 31 -1.34 1.20 -19.19
CA GLU A 31 -0.46 1.55 -18.08
C GLU A 31 -1.16 1.34 -16.70
N PRO A 32 -1.57 0.12 -16.37
CA PRO A 32 -2.33 -0.13 -15.15
C PRO A 32 -1.57 0.34 -13.91
N VAL A 33 -2.32 0.92 -12.97
CA VAL A 33 -1.77 1.34 -11.68
C VAL A 33 -1.21 0.14 -10.94
N ARG A 34 -0.03 0.29 -10.34
CA ARG A 34 0.59 -0.76 -9.53
C ARG A 34 0.16 -0.62 -8.09
N VAL A 35 -0.19 -1.74 -7.46
CA VAL A 35 -0.56 -1.79 -6.04
C VAL A 35 0.21 -2.90 -5.34
N ALA A 36 0.68 -2.66 -4.13
CA ALA A 36 1.36 -3.70 -3.37
C ALA A 36 0.35 -4.76 -2.86
N ALA A 37 0.69 -6.05 -2.96
CA ALA A 37 -0.18 -7.12 -2.47
C ALA A 37 -0.60 -6.96 -1.00
N PRO A 38 0.27 -6.51 -0.06
CA PRO A 38 -0.17 -6.24 1.31
C PRO A 38 -1.21 -5.12 1.41
N ALA A 39 -1.20 -4.11 0.52
CA ALA A 39 -2.24 -3.08 0.48
C ALA A 39 -3.61 -3.67 0.05
N VAL A 40 -3.59 -4.57 -0.96
CA VAL A 40 -4.81 -5.29 -1.38
C VAL A 40 -5.37 -6.13 -0.23
N LEU A 41 -4.50 -6.85 0.50
CA LEU A 41 -4.89 -7.62 1.67
C LEU A 41 -5.59 -6.74 2.71
N GLU A 42 -5.02 -5.59 3.05
CA GLU A 42 -5.55 -4.70 4.08
C GLU A 42 -6.91 -4.12 3.68
N VAL A 43 -7.07 -3.66 2.44
CA VAL A 43 -8.35 -3.15 1.93
C VAL A 43 -9.42 -4.24 1.93
N THR A 44 -9.08 -5.43 1.43
CA THR A 44 -10.00 -6.59 1.43
C THR A 44 -10.43 -6.95 2.85
N TYR A 45 -9.49 -7.04 3.78
CA TYR A 45 -9.77 -7.30 5.20
C TYR A 45 -10.71 -6.25 5.79
N GLY A 46 -10.48 -4.98 5.49
CA GLY A 46 -11.36 -3.89 5.93
C GLY A 46 -12.79 -4.01 5.39
N TYR A 47 -12.97 -4.41 4.14
CA TYR A 47 -14.28 -4.66 3.55
C TYR A 47 -14.98 -5.89 4.14
N GLU A 48 -14.26 -6.99 4.35
CA GLU A 48 -14.80 -8.20 5.01
C GLU A 48 -15.31 -7.90 6.42
N LEU A 49 -14.54 -7.18 7.23
CA LEU A 49 -14.96 -6.78 8.57
C LEU A 49 -16.25 -5.92 8.55
N ARG A 50 -16.35 -5.01 7.58
CA ARG A 50 -17.55 -4.16 7.43
C ARG A 50 -18.74 -4.98 6.93
N ALA A 51 -18.56 -5.83 5.95
CA ALA A 51 -19.61 -6.71 5.43
C ALA A 51 -20.13 -7.69 6.47
N GLY A 52 -19.30 -8.14 7.41
CA GLY A 52 -19.71 -8.96 8.56
C GLY A 52 -20.61 -8.23 9.56
N ARG A 53 -20.53 -6.88 9.60
CA ARG A 53 -21.37 -6.04 10.48
C ARG A 53 -22.58 -5.43 9.77
N ASP A 54 -22.44 -5.14 8.50
CA ASP A 54 -23.47 -4.50 7.67
C ASP A 54 -23.45 -5.13 6.26
N PRO A 55 -24.48 -5.91 5.91
CA PRO A 55 -24.57 -6.59 4.61
C PRO A 55 -24.48 -5.65 3.37
N ARG A 56 -24.76 -4.35 3.53
CA ARG A 56 -24.61 -3.37 2.44
C ARG A 56 -23.18 -3.26 1.93
N PHE A 57 -22.19 -3.59 2.75
CA PHE A 57 -20.78 -3.62 2.33
C PHE A 57 -20.41 -4.85 1.50
N ARG A 58 -21.29 -5.86 1.38
CA ARG A 58 -21.04 -7.05 0.55
C ARG A 58 -20.88 -6.68 -0.92
N SER A 59 -21.77 -5.84 -1.44
CA SER A 59 -21.70 -5.38 -2.83
C SER A 59 -20.42 -4.59 -3.14
N LEU A 60 -19.91 -3.82 -2.16
CA LEU A 60 -18.65 -3.10 -2.31
C LEU A 60 -17.44 -4.05 -2.34
N LEU A 61 -17.44 -5.07 -1.48
CA LEU A 61 -16.43 -6.11 -1.49
C LEU A 61 -16.42 -6.90 -2.80
N ASP A 62 -17.60 -7.30 -3.29
CA ASP A 62 -17.75 -8.00 -4.57
C ASP A 62 -17.26 -7.14 -5.73
N TRP A 63 -17.62 -5.87 -5.75
CA TRP A 63 -17.13 -4.90 -6.74
C TRP A 63 -15.60 -4.76 -6.70
N PHE A 64 -15.02 -4.57 -5.52
CA PHE A 64 -13.56 -4.46 -5.37
C PHE A 64 -12.85 -5.73 -5.84
N THR A 65 -13.38 -6.90 -5.50
CA THR A 65 -12.84 -8.19 -5.93
C THR A 65 -12.84 -8.32 -7.46
N HIS A 66 -13.95 -7.93 -8.12
CA HIS A 66 -14.02 -7.90 -9.58
C HIS A 66 -13.04 -6.90 -10.19
N LEU A 67 -12.91 -5.71 -9.60
CA LEU A 67 -11.97 -4.70 -10.05
C LEU A 67 -10.52 -5.21 -9.99
N MET A 68 -10.15 -5.91 -8.91
CA MET A 68 -8.82 -6.52 -8.79
C MET A 68 -8.58 -7.65 -9.81
N ALA A 69 -9.62 -8.41 -10.16
CA ALA A 69 -9.53 -9.50 -11.14
C ALA A 69 -9.56 -9.02 -12.60
N SER A 70 -10.02 -7.79 -12.88
CA SER A 70 -10.23 -7.26 -14.23
C SER A 70 -8.94 -6.86 -14.98
N GLY A 71 -7.79 -6.85 -14.31
CA GLY A 71 -6.54 -6.33 -14.87
C GLY A 71 -6.39 -4.80 -14.80
N THR A 72 -7.34 -4.10 -14.17
CA THR A 72 -7.26 -2.64 -13.90
C THR A 72 -6.03 -2.28 -13.06
N PHE A 73 -5.61 -3.19 -12.20
CA PHE A 73 -4.41 -3.05 -11.40
C PHE A 73 -3.34 -4.08 -11.77
N ARG A 74 -2.08 -3.68 -11.62
CA ARG A 74 -0.95 -4.59 -11.60
C ARG A 74 -0.49 -4.81 -10.17
N VAL A 75 -0.78 -5.99 -9.62
CA VAL A 75 -0.39 -6.32 -8.25
C VAL A 75 1.12 -6.62 -8.19
N VAL A 76 1.80 -5.92 -7.28
CA VAL A 76 3.23 -6.13 -6.95
C VAL A 76 3.30 -7.14 -5.81
N PRO A 77 3.87 -8.32 -6.00
CA PRO A 77 3.85 -9.37 -5.00
C PRO A 77 4.77 -9.08 -3.80
N LEU A 78 4.42 -9.61 -2.64
CA LEU A 78 5.34 -9.82 -1.53
C LEU A 78 6.04 -11.18 -1.74
N ASP A 79 6.97 -11.24 -2.69
CA ASP A 79 7.72 -12.45 -3.00
C ASP A 79 8.83 -12.75 -1.98
N GLY A 80 9.63 -13.80 -2.22
CA GLY A 80 10.71 -14.19 -1.32
C GLY A 80 11.78 -13.10 -1.13
N ARG A 81 12.09 -12.32 -2.18
CA ARG A 81 13.03 -11.18 -2.10
C ARG A 81 12.44 -10.06 -1.25
N ALA A 82 11.20 -9.68 -1.51
CA ALA A 82 10.50 -8.68 -0.73
C ALA A 82 10.33 -9.10 0.74
N ALA A 83 10.02 -10.38 1.00
CA ALA A 83 9.91 -10.90 2.36
C ALA A 83 11.23 -10.82 3.15
N VAL A 84 12.36 -11.11 2.50
CA VAL A 84 13.70 -10.95 3.13
C VAL A 84 13.98 -9.47 3.44
N VAL A 85 13.67 -8.56 2.50
CA VAL A 85 13.81 -7.11 2.72
C VAL A 85 12.95 -6.67 3.88
N ALA A 86 11.66 -7.05 3.91
CA ALA A 86 10.73 -6.70 4.99
C ALA A 86 11.22 -7.21 6.36
N GLY A 87 11.73 -8.45 6.43
CA GLY A 87 12.29 -9.02 7.64
C GLY A 87 13.47 -8.21 8.18
N ARG A 88 14.38 -7.76 7.30
CA ARG A 88 15.54 -6.94 7.69
C ARG A 88 15.13 -5.55 8.17
N VAL A 89 14.20 -4.89 7.47
CA VAL A 89 13.66 -3.59 7.91
C VAL A 89 12.98 -3.72 9.26
N ARG A 90 12.14 -4.75 9.44
CA ARG A 90 11.45 -5.01 10.71
C ARG A 90 12.42 -5.25 11.87
N ALA A 91 13.54 -5.93 11.62
CA ALA A 91 14.57 -6.16 12.64
C ALA A 91 15.27 -4.85 13.05
N ALA A 92 15.51 -3.94 12.08
CA ALA A 92 16.08 -2.62 12.32
C ALA A 92 15.08 -1.64 12.96
N MET A 93 13.79 -1.77 12.64
CA MET A 93 12.71 -0.91 13.13
C MET A 93 11.53 -1.76 13.66
N PRO A 94 11.66 -2.39 14.82
CA PRO A 94 10.64 -3.31 15.35
C PRO A 94 9.35 -2.60 15.77
N HIS A 95 9.38 -1.28 15.92
CA HIS A 95 8.25 -0.47 16.35
C HIS A 95 8.03 0.72 15.43
N PRO A 96 6.78 1.17 15.23
CA PRO A 96 6.51 2.38 14.47
C PRO A 96 7.20 3.59 15.13
N PRO A 97 7.57 4.61 14.33
CA PRO A 97 8.19 5.82 14.87
C PRO A 97 7.37 6.42 16.02
N GLY A 98 8.06 6.79 17.10
CA GLY A 98 7.42 7.41 18.27
C GLY A 98 7.02 8.84 17.96
N GLY A 99 5.89 9.32 18.51
CA GLY A 99 5.58 10.74 18.49
C GLY A 99 4.13 11.12 18.12
N ARG A 100 3.33 10.24 17.60
CA ARG A 100 1.90 10.53 17.39
C ARG A 100 1.14 10.44 18.71
N LYS A 101 1.25 11.49 19.54
CA LYS A 101 0.61 11.59 20.86
C LYS A 101 -0.94 11.44 20.85
N ARG A 102 -1.58 11.29 19.69
CA ARG A 102 -3.04 11.23 19.52
C ARG A 102 -3.52 10.10 18.61
N ASP A 103 -2.73 9.06 18.37
CA ASP A 103 -3.23 7.91 17.64
C ASP A 103 -4.16 7.09 18.56
N PRO A 104 -5.49 7.03 18.28
CA PRO A 104 -6.46 6.35 19.14
C PRO A 104 -6.37 4.82 19.04
N ARG A 105 -5.57 4.29 18.10
CA ARG A 105 -5.42 2.85 17.91
C ARG A 105 -4.66 2.21 19.08
N SER A 106 -5.01 0.98 19.41
CA SER A 106 -4.26 0.19 20.37
C SER A 106 -2.82 -0.05 19.93
N LYS A 107 -1.92 -0.37 20.87
CA LYS A 107 -0.52 -0.71 20.56
C LYS A 107 -0.44 -1.84 19.51
N THR A 108 -1.28 -2.88 19.66
CA THR A 108 -1.33 -4.02 18.73
C THR A 108 -1.74 -3.59 17.32
N MET A 109 -2.76 -2.75 17.20
CA MET A 109 -3.21 -2.24 15.90
C MET A 109 -2.14 -1.39 15.22
N ARG A 110 -1.44 -0.53 15.97
CA ARG A 110 -0.33 0.27 15.41
C ARG A 110 0.81 -0.62 14.93
N GLN A 111 1.13 -1.67 15.69
CA GLN A 111 2.16 -2.63 15.31
C GLN A 111 1.79 -3.42 14.05
N ALA A 112 0.52 -3.81 13.91
CA ALA A 112 0.04 -4.49 12.72
C ALA A 112 0.08 -3.58 11.48
N ALA A 113 -0.38 -2.33 11.59
CA ALA A 113 -0.30 -1.35 10.51
C ALA A 113 1.15 -1.07 10.09
N TRP A 114 2.05 -0.89 11.07
CA TRP A 114 3.48 -0.71 10.81
C TRP A 114 4.10 -1.88 10.04
N LEU A 115 3.72 -3.11 10.37
CA LEU A 115 4.19 -4.29 9.63
C LEU A 115 3.71 -4.28 8.18
N LEU A 116 2.48 -3.86 7.94
CA LEU A 116 1.93 -3.74 6.57
C LEU A 116 2.67 -2.65 5.77
N ASP A 117 2.94 -1.48 6.36
CA ASP A 117 3.72 -0.42 5.71
C ASP A 117 5.12 -0.90 5.32
N ILE A 118 5.80 -1.64 6.20
CA ILE A 118 7.09 -2.28 5.89
C ILE A 118 6.98 -3.26 4.71
N GLN A 119 5.92 -4.09 4.67
CA GLN A 119 5.72 -5.07 3.61
C GLN A 119 5.40 -4.40 2.27
N ILE A 120 4.62 -3.31 2.27
CA ILE A 120 4.32 -2.49 1.09
C ILE A 120 5.61 -1.89 0.53
N ALA A 121 6.39 -1.22 1.38
CA ALA A 121 7.66 -0.61 0.98
C ALA A 121 8.67 -1.66 0.47
N ALA A 122 8.75 -2.82 1.12
CA ALA A 122 9.63 -3.91 0.70
C ALA A 122 9.23 -4.51 -0.65
N SER A 123 7.92 -4.64 -0.91
CA SER A 123 7.40 -5.11 -2.22
C SER A 123 7.77 -4.12 -3.33
N ALA A 124 7.57 -2.83 -3.12
CA ALA A 124 7.94 -1.79 -4.07
C ALA A 124 9.46 -1.78 -4.31
N PHE A 125 10.26 -1.73 -3.24
CA PHE A 125 11.72 -1.74 -3.29
C PHE A 125 12.29 -2.95 -4.04
N ALA A 126 11.79 -4.16 -3.74
CA ALA A 126 12.23 -5.39 -4.41
C ALA A 126 11.89 -5.41 -5.90
N ALA A 127 10.80 -4.74 -6.29
CA ALA A 127 10.36 -4.59 -7.67
C ALA A 127 11.04 -3.41 -8.42
N GLY A 128 11.88 -2.61 -7.76
CA GLY A 128 12.50 -1.41 -8.34
C GLY A 128 11.49 -0.30 -8.62
N LEU A 129 10.49 -0.15 -7.76
CA LEU A 129 9.43 0.84 -7.83
C LEU A 129 9.55 1.84 -6.68
N ASP A 130 8.98 3.02 -6.87
CA ASP A 130 8.71 3.98 -5.80
C ASP A 130 7.45 3.61 -5.03
N VAL A 131 7.15 4.31 -3.93
CA VAL A 131 5.87 4.20 -3.22
C VAL A 131 5.11 5.51 -3.36
N ALA A 132 3.84 5.42 -3.78
CA ALA A 132 2.90 6.53 -3.72
C ALA A 132 1.98 6.37 -2.51
N THR A 133 1.89 7.41 -1.67
CA THR A 133 1.17 7.35 -0.39
C THR A 133 0.69 8.72 0.08
N ALA A 134 -0.41 8.76 0.83
CA ALA A 134 -0.78 9.91 1.64
C ALA A 134 -0.16 9.87 3.06
N ASN A 135 0.49 8.76 3.44
CA ASN A 135 1.15 8.57 4.74
C ASN A 135 2.68 8.72 4.62
N ARG A 136 3.13 9.82 4.07
CA ARG A 136 4.54 10.09 3.76
C ARG A 136 5.49 9.83 4.91
N ALA A 137 5.14 10.31 6.12
CA ALA A 137 6.04 10.27 7.26
C ALA A 137 6.53 8.86 7.63
N ASP A 138 5.64 7.86 7.58
CA ASP A 138 6.01 6.48 7.91
C ASP A 138 6.87 5.86 6.80
N PHE A 139 6.55 6.14 5.52
CA PHE A 139 7.32 5.62 4.39
C PHE A 139 8.68 6.28 4.21
N ASP A 140 8.84 7.57 4.53
CA ASP A 140 10.13 8.26 4.53
C ASP A 140 11.10 7.62 5.56
N GLU A 141 10.60 7.25 6.74
CA GLU A 141 11.40 6.54 7.76
C GLU A 141 11.82 5.14 7.27
N ILE A 142 10.90 4.39 6.64
CA ILE A 142 11.22 3.08 6.07
C ILE A 142 12.25 3.21 4.94
N ALA A 143 12.11 4.22 4.07
CA ALA A 143 13.03 4.48 2.97
C ALA A 143 14.45 4.81 3.48
N ALA A 144 14.57 5.58 4.56
CA ALA A 144 15.86 5.88 5.20
C ALA A 144 16.55 4.62 5.73
N VAL A 145 15.78 3.69 6.34
CA VAL A 145 16.32 2.41 6.80
C VAL A 145 16.72 1.52 5.63
N LEU A 146 15.91 1.47 4.57
CA LEU A 146 16.24 0.72 3.35
C LEU A 146 17.56 1.21 2.73
N ALA A 147 17.75 2.54 2.64
CA ALA A 147 19.00 3.12 2.14
C ALA A 147 20.22 2.72 2.99
N THR A 148 20.05 2.60 4.30
CA THR A 148 21.11 2.16 5.22
C THR A 148 21.41 0.67 5.08
N LEU A 149 20.37 -0.17 4.97
CA LEU A 149 20.52 -1.64 4.89
C LEU A 149 20.99 -2.12 3.52
N PHE A 150 20.74 -1.36 2.46
CA PHE A 150 21.01 -1.71 1.07
C PHE A 150 21.67 -0.54 0.30
N PRO A 151 22.88 -0.10 0.72
CA PRO A 151 23.51 1.12 0.20
C PRO A 151 23.87 1.03 -1.30
N ALA A 152 23.98 -0.18 -1.85
CA ALA A 152 24.27 -0.39 -3.27
C ALA A 152 23.01 -0.47 -4.15
N ALA A 153 21.82 -0.50 -3.55
CA ALA A 153 20.55 -0.51 -4.29
C ALA A 153 20.08 0.91 -4.58
N PRO A 154 19.26 1.13 -5.64
CA PRO A 154 18.56 2.38 -5.83
C PRO A 154 17.73 2.74 -4.59
N ARG A 155 17.67 4.02 -4.26
CA ARG A 155 16.84 4.49 -3.14
C ARG A 155 15.37 4.31 -3.47
N LEU A 156 14.58 3.94 -2.46
CA LEU A 156 13.13 4.01 -2.54
C LEU A 156 12.71 5.48 -2.42
N GLU A 157 12.07 6.00 -3.47
CA GLU A 157 11.47 7.34 -3.40
C GLU A 157 10.03 7.24 -2.90
N VAL A 158 9.65 8.18 -2.06
CA VAL A 158 8.27 8.30 -1.55
C VAL A 158 7.63 9.48 -2.26
N THR A 159 6.58 9.20 -3.01
CA THR A 159 5.88 10.21 -3.81
C THR A 159 4.52 10.50 -3.20
N ASP A 160 4.06 11.73 -3.43
CA ASP A 160 2.69 12.11 -3.12
C ASP A 160 1.71 11.44 -4.09
N GLU A 161 0.44 11.61 -3.81
CA GLU A 161 -0.65 11.17 -4.67
C GLU A 161 -0.48 11.70 -6.11
N PRO A 162 -0.64 10.84 -7.14
CA PRO A 162 -0.63 11.30 -8.52
C PRO A 162 -1.77 12.28 -8.79
N GLU A 163 -1.52 13.33 -9.57
CA GLU A 163 -2.57 14.26 -9.99
C GLU A 163 -3.71 13.50 -10.67
N GLY A 164 -4.94 13.77 -10.27
CA GLY A 164 -6.16 13.15 -10.79
C GLY A 164 -6.60 11.86 -10.08
N SER A 165 -5.93 11.46 -8.99
CA SER A 165 -6.33 10.29 -8.18
C SER A 165 -7.06 10.66 -6.88
N ALA A 166 -7.33 11.95 -6.67
CA ALA A 166 -7.96 12.49 -5.47
C ALA A 166 -9.50 12.36 -5.49
#